data_8b83e980bcfa0a47efe1a597051c871c
#
_entry.id   8b83e980bcfa0a47efe1a597051c871c
#
_cell.length_a   1.000
_cell.length_b   1.000
_cell.length_c   1.000
_cell.angle_alpha   90.00
_cell.angle_beta   90.00
_cell.angle_gamma   90.00
#
_symmetry.space_group_name_H-M   'P 1'
#
loop_
_entity.id
_entity.type
_entity.pdbx_description
1 polymer ?
#
loop_
_entity_poly.entity_id
_entity_poly.type
_entity_poly.pdbx_seq_one_letter_code
_entity_poly.pdbx_strand_id
1 'polypeptide(L)'
;MTAKTHELTFNGGLLERGFWLYVWEITTPEDTHLYYVGRTGDSSSIKAQSPFNRMGQHLGFNKHANPLRRYLNAEDVDPEQCFFRLVTYGPILEEAATLEEHRQRRDQTGALEKALAGVMVSAGYRVINAVNCRTKLDAKLFASVRRAFASYFKKLAGVA
;
A
#
# COMPACT_ATOMS: atom_id res chain seq x y z
N MET A 1 23.56 23.58 -6.20
CA MET A 1 22.97 22.42 -5.48
C MET A 1 24.03 21.87 -4.54
N THR A 2 23.71 21.71 -3.25
CA THR A 2 24.66 21.16 -2.26
C THR A 2 24.26 19.70 -2.00
N ALA A 3 25.22 18.78 -2.09
CA ALA A 3 25.00 17.37 -1.76
C ALA A 3 24.64 17.21 -0.29
N LYS A 4 23.71 16.30 -0.01
CA LYS A 4 23.26 15.96 1.33
C LYS A 4 23.26 14.43 1.50
N THR A 5 23.43 13.98 2.72
CA THR A 5 23.32 12.54 3.05
C THR A 5 21.89 12.23 3.46
N HIS A 6 21.38 11.14 2.92
CA HIS A 6 20.08 10.57 3.29
C HIS A 6 20.26 9.11 3.68
N GLU A 7 19.45 8.63 4.61
CA GLU A 7 19.50 7.25 5.09
C GLU A 7 18.13 6.60 4.96
N LEU A 8 18.09 5.36 4.51
CA LEU A 8 16.92 4.50 4.49
C LEU A 8 17.25 3.21 5.22
N THR A 9 16.45 2.89 6.24
CA THR A 9 16.56 1.63 7.00
C THR A 9 15.26 0.87 6.88
N PHE A 10 15.32 -0.44 6.61
CA PHE A 10 14.13 -1.29 6.53
C PHE A 10 14.38 -2.69 7.05
N ASN A 11 13.29 -3.38 7.41
CA ASN A 11 13.33 -4.78 7.82
C ASN A 11 13.44 -5.69 6.58
N GLY A 12 14.37 -6.65 6.60
CA GLY A 12 14.58 -7.62 5.51
C GLY A 12 13.35 -8.48 5.17
N GLY A 13 12.36 -8.57 6.06
CA GLY A 13 11.08 -9.22 5.78
C GLY A 13 10.33 -8.59 4.58
N LEU A 14 10.60 -7.32 4.26
CA LEU A 14 10.01 -6.65 3.09
C LEU A 14 10.52 -7.22 1.75
N LEU A 15 11.54 -8.05 1.75
CA LEU A 15 12.05 -8.75 0.57
C LEU A 15 11.26 -10.01 0.23
N GLU A 16 10.44 -10.50 1.16
CA GLU A 16 9.64 -11.71 0.96
C GLU A 16 8.54 -11.47 -0.09
N ARG A 17 8.46 -12.38 -1.05
CA ARG A 17 7.47 -12.33 -2.13
C ARG A 17 6.14 -12.91 -1.64
N GLY A 18 5.05 -12.47 -2.26
CA GLY A 18 3.71 -12.91 -1.90
C GLY A 18 2.69 -11.80 -2.03
N PHE A 19 1.50 -12.04 -1.47
CA PHE A 19 0.39 -11.09 -1.50
C PHE A 19 0.38 -10.29 -0.20
N TRP A 20 0.71 -9.02 -0.31
CA TRP A 20 0.83 -8.07 0.80
C TRP A 20 -0.15 -6.93 0.66
N LEU A 21 -0.53 -6.34 1.77
CA LEU A 21 -1.11 -5.01 1.81
C LEU A 21 -0.11 -4.02 2.40
N TYR A 22 -0.19 -2.79 1.97
CA TYR A 22 0.64 -1.72 2.50
C TYR A 22 -0.10 -0.38 2.48
N VAL A 23 0.34 0.50 3.36
CA VAL A 23 -0.10 1.89 3.43
C VAL A 23 1.14 2.77 3.41
N TRP A 24 1.18 3.68 2.45
CA TRP A 24 2.09 4.80 2.47
C TRP A 24 1.48 5.94 3.27
N GLU A 25 2.22 6.46 4.24
CA GLU A 25 1.95 7.73 4.88
C GLU A 25 2.94 8.75 4.33
N ILE A 26 2.42 9.80 3.76
CA ILE A 26 3.19 10.87 3.15
C ILE A 26 2.98 12.13 3.97
N THR A 27 4.07 12.71 4.49
CA THR A 27 4.05 13.99 5.19
C THR A 27 4.62 15.06 4.28
N THR A 28 3.81 16.04 3.93
CA THR A 28 4.21 17.16 3.09
C THR A 28 5.02 18.20 3.88
N PRO A 29 5.71 19.14 3.21
CA PRO A 29 6.42 20.23 3.90
C PRO A 29 5.53 21.07 4.81
N GLU A 30 4.24 21.18 4.51
CA GLU A 30 3.22 21.89 5.30
C GLU A 30 2.64 21.07 6.45
N ASP A 31 3.25 19.91 6.76
CA ASP A 31 2.80 18.97 7.78
C ASP A 31 1.40 18.38 7.52
N THR A 32 1.01 18.29 6.25
CA THR A 32 -0.20 17.60 5.84
C THR A 32 0.09 16.11 5.65
N HIS A 33 -0.77 15.24 6.18
CA HIS A 33 -0.64 13.81 6.05
C HIS A 33 -1.57 13.27 4.97
N LEU A 34 -0.99 12.60 3.97
CA LEU A 34 -1.70 11.91 2.90
C LEU A 34 -1.42 10.40 3.00
N TYR A 35 -2.36 9.60 2.53
CA TYR A 35 -2.26 8.14 2.62
C TYR A 35 -2.54 7.50 1.27
N TYR A 36 -1.80 6.45 0.97
CA TYR A 36 -2.01 5.64 -0.22
C TYR A 36 -2.07 4.17 0.21
N VAL A 37 -3.15 3.49 -0.15
CA VAL A 37 -3.37 2.07 0.15
C VAL A 37 -3.06 1.25 -1.09
N GLY A 38 -2.26 0.21 -0.94
CA GLY A 38 -1.86 -0.62 -2.06
C GLY A 38 -1.61 -2.09 -1.68
N ARG A 39 -1.31 -2.88 -2.70
CA ARG A 39 -1.03 -4.32 -2.58
C ARG A 39 0.07 -4.77 -3.51
N THR A 40 0.63 -5.93 -3.23
CA THR A 40 1.43 -6.70 -4.18
C THR A 40 0.55 -7.76 -4.88
N GLY A 41 1.05 -8.35 -5.97
CA GLY A 41 0.35 -9.41 -6.68
C GLY A 41 -0.79 -8.95 -7.58
N ASP A 42 -0.88 -7.66 -7.88
CA ASP A 42 -1.91 -7.05 -8.73
C ASP A 42 -1.69 -7.24 -10.24
N SER A 43 -0.51 -7.72 -10.62
CA SER A 43 -0.16 -7.98 -12.03
C SER A 43 -0.80 -9.26 -12.56
N SER A 44 -0.73 -9.45 -13.88
CA SER A 44 -1.15 -10.68 -14.56
C SER A 44 -0.10 -11.81 -14.46
N SER A 45 1.11 -11.52 -13.98
CA SER A 45 2.15 -12.52 -13.74
C SER A 45 1.86 -13.33 -12.49
N ILE A 46 2.14 -14.63 -12.52
CA ILE A 46 2.07 -15.49 -11.34
C ILE A 46 3.06 -15.11 -10.24
N LYS A 47 4.08 -14.33 -10.59
CA LYS A 47 5.10 -13.87 -9.65
C LYS A 47 4.62 -12.62 -8.92
N ALA A 48 4.18 -12.81 -7.69
CA ALA A 48 3.91 -11.68 -6.80
C ALA A 48 5.22 -11.02 -6.38
N GLN A 49 5.22 -9.71 -6.33
CA GLN A 49 6.41 -8.95 -5.95
C GLN A 49 6.48 -8.77 -4.43
N SER A 50 7.68 -8.48 -3.93
CA SER A 50 7.84 -8.06 -2.54
C SER A 50 7.44 -6.59 -2.36
N PRO A 51 7.11 -6.15 -1.13
CA PRO A 51 6.89 -4.74 -0.85
C PRO A 51 8.09 -3.86 -1.24
N PHE A 52 9.31 -4.34 -1.07
CA PHE A 52 10.52 -3.61 -1.46
C PHE A 52 10.55 -3.28 -2.96
N ASN A 53 10.22 -4.25 -3.82
CA ASN A 53 10.16 -4.00 -5.26
C ASN A 53 9.07 -2.98 -5.62
N ARG A 54 7.94 -3.00 -4.92
CA ARG A 54 6.85 -2.04 -5.15
C ARG A 54 7.20 -0.61 -4.76
N MET A 55 8.11 -0.41 -3.80
CA MET A 55 8.56 0.93 -3.41
C MET A 55 9.09 1.73 -4.61
N GLY A 56 10.02 1.16 -5.37
CA GLY A 56 10.58 1.79 -6.55
C GLY A 56 9.55 2.01 -7.67
N GLN A 57 8.61 1.08 -7.82
CA GLN A 57 7.54 1.21 -8.81
C GLN A 57 6.55 2.33 -8.47
N HIS A 58 6.31 2.60 -7.20
CA HIS A 58 5.40 3.67 -6.76
C HIS A 58 6.01 5.06 -6.89
N LEU A 59 7.28 5.22 -6.54
CA LEU A 59 7.96 6.50 -6.42
C LEU A 59 9.02 6.73 -7.49
N GLY A 60 9.16 5.82 -8.44
CA GLY A 60 10.08 5.98 -9.57
C GLY A 60 9.83 7.28 -10.35
N PHE A 61 10.76 7.63 -11.19
CA PHE A 61 10.82 8.96 -11.83
C PHE A 61 9.67 9.23 -12.84
N ASN A 62 9.08 8.19 -13.40
CA ASN A 62 8.03 8.36 -14.41
C ASN A 62 6.67 8.65 -13.74
N LYS A 63 6.25 9.92 -13.79
CA LYS A 63 4.98 10.39 -13.21
C LYS A 63 3.71 9.74 -13.81
N HIS A 64 3.80 9.13 -14.98
CA HIS A 64 2.67 8.44 -15.62
C HIS A 64 2.62 6.96 -15.26
N ALA A 65 3.77 6.30 -15.10
CA ALA A 65 3.89 4.88 -14.83
C ALA A 65 3.94 4.54 -13.33
N ASN A 66 4.31 5.49 -12.48
CA ASN A 66 4.47 5.27 -11.03
C ASN A 66 3.24 5.76 -10.27
N PRO A 67 2.39 4.87 -9.75
CA PRO A 67 1.07 5.22 -9.24
C PRO A 67 1.07 6.26 -8.12
N LEU A 68 1.91 6.08 -7.10
CA LEU A 68 1.95 7.02 -5.97
C LEU A 68 2.41 8.41 -6.41
N ARG A 69 3.46 8.50 -7.24
CA ARG A 69 3.92 9.77 -7.80
C ARG A 69 2.82 10.45 -8.61
N ARG A 70 2.06 9.70 -9.39
CA ARG A 70 0.93 10.22 -10.17
C ARG A 70 -0.15 10.84 -9.28
N TYR A 71 -0.53 10.16 -8.18
CA TYR A 71 -1.51 10.69 -7.23
C TYR A 71 -1.01 11.92 -6.50
N LEU A 72 0.28 11.95 -6.10
CA LEU A 72 0.87 13.12 -5.45
C LEU A 72 0.91 14.31 -6.41
N ASN A 73 1.27 14.11 -7.66
CA ASN A 73 1.22 15.17 -8.68
C ASN A 73 -0.20 15.71 -8.89
N ALA A 74 -1.23 14.86 -8.84
CA ALA A 74 -2.63 15.28 -8.91
C ALA A 74 -3.07 16.12 -7.71
N GLU A 75 -2.43 15.96 -6.55
CA GLU A 75 -2.61 16.76 -5.35
C GLU A 75 -1.71 18.03 -5.32
N ASP A 76 -0.97 18.27 -6.39
CA ASP A 76 0.01 19.36 -6.50
C ASP A 76 1.12 19.25 -5.45
N VAL A 77 1.52 18.02 -5.13
CA VAL A 77 2.55 17.69 -4.12
C VAL A 77 3.81 17.19 -4.82
N ASP A 78 4.94 17.82 -4.53
CA ASP A 78 6.26 17.39 -4.99
C ASP A 78 6.81 16.28 -4.10
N PRO A 79 6.97 15.05 -4.62
CA PRO A 79 7.44 13.92 -3.83
C PRO A 79 8.82 14.12 -3.21
N GLU A 80 9.72 14.85 -3.89
CA GLU A 80 11.09 15.08 -3.43
C GLU A 80 11.17 15.95 -2.17
N GLN A 81 10.07 16.63 -1.81
CA GLN A 81 9.98 17.47 -0.62
C GLN A 81 9.26 16.78 0.56
N CYS A 82 8.81 15.54 0.37
CA CYS A 82 8.00 14.83 1.36
C CYS A 82 8.81 13.84 2.19
N PHE A 83 8.25 13.48 3.36
CA PHE A 83 8.66 12.30 4.12
C PHE A 83 7.71 11.14 3.84
N PHE A 84 8.27 9.95 3.71
CA PHE A 84 7.52 8.72 3.41
C PHE A 84 7.72 7.71 4.52
N ARG A 85 6.60 7.13 4.96
CA ARG A 85 6.56 5.98 5.85
C ARG A 85 5.76 4.89 5.18
N LEU A 86 6.33 3.69 5.07
CA LEU A 86 5.66 2.51 4.53
C LEU A 86 5.35 1.54 5.65
N VAL A 87 4.08 1.22 5.83
CA VAL A 87 3.61 0.18 6.75
C VAL A 87 3.07 -0.97 5.90
N THR A 88 3.59 -2.18 6.13
CA THR A 88 3.22 -3.38 5.37
C THR A 88 2.68 -4.46 6.29
N TYR A 89 1.79 -5.30 5.75
CA TYR A 89 1.31 -6.50 6.42
C TYR A 89 1.25 -7.66 5.43
N GLY A 90 1.96 -8.73 5.75
CA GLY A 90 2.01 -9.93 4.91
C GLY A 90 3.28 -10.77 5.10
N PRO A 91 3.48 -11.75 4.22
CA PRO A 91 2.55 -12.13 3.15
C PRO A 91 1.24 -12.69 3.74
N ILE A 92 0.10 -12.18 3.25
CA ILE A 92 -1.23 -12.63 3.68
C ILE A 92 -1.56 -13.94 3.00
N LEU A 93 -1.17 -14.04 1.73
CA LEU A 93 -1.24 -15.23 0.91
C LEU A 93 0.11 -15.45 0.24
N GLU A 94 0.51 -16.71 0.13
CA GLU A 94 1.75 -17.08 -0.55
C GLU A 94 1.64 -16.89 -2.06
N GLU A 95 2.77 -16.88 -2.74
CA GLU A 95 2.83 -16.91 -4.20
C GLU A 95 2.11 -18.14 -4.75
N ALA A 96 1.33 -17.97 -5.81
CA ALA A 96 0.57 -19.06 -6.42
C ALA A 96 1.46 -19.90 -7.35
N ALA A 97 1.14 -21.17 -7.44
CA ALA A 97 1.80 -22.11 -8.36
C ALA A 97 1.21 -22.03 -9.78
N THR A 98 -0.06 -21.64 -9.92
CA THR A 98 -0.76 -21.55 -11.20
C THR A 98 -1.35 -20.16 -11.42
N LEU A 99 -1.62 -19.83 -12.69
CA LEU A 99 -2.26 -18.56 -13.05
C LEU A 99 -3.67 -18.43 -12.48
N GLU A 100 -4.41 -19.53 -12.39
CA GLU A 100 -5.75 -19.57 -11.80
C GLU A 100 -5.72 -19.20 -10.31
N GLU A 101 -4.86 -19.86 -9.54
CA GLU A 101 -4.66 -19.54 -8.13
C GLU A 101 -4.18 -18.10 -7.93
N HIS A 102 -3.30 -17.63 -8.82
CA HIS A 102 -2.84 -16.24 -8.78
C HIS A 102 -4.00 -15.26 -8.93
N ARG A 103 -4.89 -15.49 -9.90
CA ARG A 103 -6.07 -14.64 -10.11
C ARG A 103 -6.99 -14.62 -8.89
N GLN A 104 -7.24 -15.80 -8.28
CA GLN A 104 -8.06 -15.90 -7.07
C GLN A 104 -7.44 -15.12 -5.90
N ARG A 105 -6.14 -15.30 -5.65
CA ARG A 105 -5.41 -14.60 -4.59
C ARG A 105 -5.32 -13.10 -4.85
N ARG A 106 -5.09 -12.70 -6.10
CA ARG A 106 -5.11 -11.30 -6.54
C ARG A 106 -6.45 -10.63 -6.23
N ASP A 107 -7.54 -11.29 -6.58
CA ASP A 107 -8.89 -10.74 -6.40
C ASP A 107 -9.28 -10.70 -4.92
N GLN A 108 -8.90 -11.72 -4.15
CA GLN A 108 -9.08 -11.75 -2.70
C GLN A 108 -8.29 -10.64 -2.01
N THR A 109 -7.03 -10.44 -2.38
CA THR A 109 -6.20 -9.35 -1.85
C THR A 109 -6.75 -7.98 -2.28
N GLY A 110 -7.31 -7.88 -3.48
CA GLY A 110 -7.98 -6.67 -3.95
C GLY A 110 -9.21 -6.30 -3.11
N ALA A 111 -9.99 -7.28 -2.67
CA ALA A 111 -11.11 -7.04 -1.75
C ALA A 111 -10.62 -6.53 -0.38
N LEU A 112 -9.51 -7.07 0.12
CA LEU A 112 -8.88 -6.61 1.37
C LEU A 112 -8.34 -5.18 1.24
N GLU A 113 -7.68 -4.87 0.13
CA GLU A 113 -7.17 -3.51 -0.17
C GLU A 113 -8.30 -2.48 -0.19
N LYS A 114 -9.40 -2.79 -0.90
CA LYS A 114 -10.59 -1.94 -0.94
C LYS A 114 -11.18 -1.71 0.43
N ALA A 115 -11.33 -2.77 1.23
CA ALA A 115 -11.87 -2.69 2.59
C ALA A 115 -10.96 -1.85 3.50
N LEU A 116 -9.63 -2.03 3.40
CA LEU A 116 -8.66 -1.24 4.17
C LEU A 116 -8.75 0.25 3.81
N ALA A 117 -8.76 0.58 2.53
CA ALA A 117 -8.92 1.97 2.07
C ALA A 117 -10.23 2.56 2.59
N GLY A 118 -11.33 1.80 2.54
CA GLY A 118 -12.64 2.23 3.04
C GLY A 118 -12.66 2.53 4.53
N VAL A 119 -12.10 1.66 5.37
CA VAL A 119 -12.05 1.92 6.82
C VAL A 119 -11.10 3.05 7.17
N MET A 120 -10.03 3.25 6.42
CA MET A 120 -9.14 4.40 6.60
C MET A 120 -9.86 5.72 6.31
N VAL A 121 -10.60 5.80 5.21
CA VAL A 121 -11.43 6.97 4.90
C VAL A 121 -12.47 7.22 6.00
N SER A 122 -13.16 6.18 6.45
CA SER A 122 -14.15 6.27 7.51
C SER A 122 -13.55 6.72 8.85
N ALA A 123 -12.28 6.38 9.09
CA ALA A 123 -11.56 6.83 10.29
C ALA A 123 -11.04 8.27 10.19
N GLY A 124 -11.20 8.94 9.05
CA GLY A 124 -10.78 10.32 8.83
C GLY A 124 -9.35 10.47 8.28
N TYR A 125 -8.75 9.41 7.74
CA TYR A 125 -7.50 9.49 7.01
C TYR A 125 -7.74 9.99 5.57
N ARG A 126 -6.88 10.89 5.09
CA ARG A 126 -6.96 11.40 3.71
C ARG A 126 -6.27 10.43 2.75
N VAL A 127 -7.02 9.44 2.28
CA VAL A 127 -6.57 8.47 1.28
C VAL A 127 -6.69 9.08 -0.11
N ILE A 128 -5.59 9.15 -0.85
CA ILE A 128 -5.51 9.87 -2.14
C ILE A 128 -5.76 8.97 -3.35
N ASN A 129 -5.80 7.65 -3.19
CA ASN A 129 -6.09 6.72 -4.28
C ASN A 129 -7.46 6.07 -4.12
N ALA A 130 -8.07 5.72 -5.24
CA ALA A 130 -9.30 4.95 -5.30
C ALA A 130 -8.98 3.47 -5.57
N VAL A 131 -9.64 2.58 -4.83
CA VAL A 131 -9.51 1.12 -5.00
C VAL A 131 -10.86 0.55 -5.41
N ASN A 132 -10.90 -0.10 -6.58
CA ASN A 132 -12.08 -0.76 -7.11
C ASN A 132 -11.87 -2.28 -7.11
N CYS A 133 -12.80 -3.00 -6.49
CA CYS A 133 -12.84 -4.46 -6.50
C CYS A 133 -14.30 -4.92 -6.35
N ARG A 134 -14.69 -5.95 -7.08
CA ARG A 134 -16.03 -6.56 -7.02
C ARG A 134 -16.06 -7.87 -6.26
N THR A 135 -14.89 -8.40 -5.91
CA THR A 135 -14.76 -9.65 -5.17
C THR A 135 -15.32 -9.51 -3.76
N LYS A 136 -16.04 -10.53 -3.31
CA LYS A 136 -16.58 -10.59 -1.95
C LYS A 136 -15.44 -10.59 -0.93
N LEU A 137 -15.58 -9.77 0.11
CA LEU A 137 -14.62 -9.68 1.20
C LEU A 137 -14.65 -10.93 2.10
N ASP A 138 -13.49 -11.49 2.38
CA ASP A 138 -13.30 -12.42 3.49
C ASP A 138 -13.21 -11.64 4.81
N ALA A 139 -14.29 -11.62 5.57
CA ALA A 139 -14.39 -10.84 6.80
C ALA A 139 -13.41 -11.31 7.88
N LYS A 140 -13.12 -12.63 7.95
CA LYS A 140 -12.19 -13.18 8.93
C LYS A 140 -10.75 -12.75 8.63
N LEU A 141 -10.36 -12.83 7.37
CA LEU A 141 -9.05 -12.41 6.91
C LEU A 141 -8.89 -10.89 7.07
N PHE A 142 -9.92 -10.13 6.74
CA PHE A 142 -9.92 -8.69 6.92
C PHE A 142 -9.81 -8.26 8.39
N ALA A 143 -10.39 -8.98 9.33
CA ALA A 143 -10.22 -8.69 10.76
C ALA A 143 -8.75 -8.72 11.19
N SER A 144 -7.96 -9.65 10.66
CA SER A 144 -6.51 -9.72 10.91
C SER A 144 -5.77 -8.55 10.28
N VAL A 145 -6.10 -8.20 9.04
CA VAL A 145 -5.55 -7.03 8.34
C VAL A 145 -5.82 -5.75 9.14
N ARG A 146 -7.07 -5.51 9.51
CA ARG A 146 -7.47 -4.33 10.26
C ARG A 146 -6.75 -4.21 11.59
N ARG A 147 -6.61 -5.31 12.33
CA ARG A 147 -5.88 -5.35 13.61
C ARG A 147 -4.42 -4.97 13.42
N ALA A 148 -3.76 -5.51 12.39
CA ALA A 148 -2.37 -5.22 12.10
C ALA A 148 -2.16 -3.73 11.80
N PHE A 149 -2.96 -3.14 10.94
CA PHE A 149 -2.85 -1.71 10.60
C PHE A 149 -3.30 -0.79 11.73
N ALA A 150 -4.25 -1.19 12.58
CA ALA A 150 -4.66 -0.40 13.74
C ALA A 150 -3.53 -0.18 14.77
N SER A 151 -2.52 -1.05 14.79
CA SER A 151 -1.32 -0.86 15.63
C SER A 151 -0.51 0.37 15.21
N TYR A 152 -0.57 0.74 13.94
CA TYR A 152 0.16 1.88 13.37
C TYR A 152 -0.73 3.09 13.11
N PHE A 153 -2.01 2.87 12.79
CA PHE A 153 -2.99 3.89 12.47
C PHE A 153 -4.12 3.83 13.51
N LYS A 154 -3.90 4.51 14.63
CA LYS A 154 -4.72 4.37 15.85
C LYS A 154 -6.19 4.70 15.66
N LYS A 155 -6.55 5.60 14.75
CA LYS A 155 -7.94 5.92 14.44
C LYS A 155 -8.74 4.72 13.91
N LEU A 156 -8.07 3.71 13.35
CA LEU A 156 -8.75 2.48 12.89
C LEU A 156 -9.38 1.67 14.01
N ALA A 157 -8.87 1.76 15.22
CA ALA A 157 -9.43 1.07 16.38
C ALA A 157 -10.82 1.59 16.78
N GLY A 158 -11.13 2.86 16.47
CA GLY A 158 -12.40 3.50 16.79
C GLY A 158 -13.50 3.36 15.71
N VAL A 159 -13.21 2.74 14.58
CA VAL A 159 -14.18 2.55 13.49
C VAL A 159 -14.89 1.20 13.64
N ALA A 160 -16.19 1.24 13.59
CA ALA A 160 -17.05 0.05 13.69
C ALA A 160 -16.91 -0.86 12.46
#